data_205b351641d0c7296e718386c85a0a1d
#
_entry.id   205b351641d0c7296e718386c85a0a1d
#
_cell.length_a   1.000
_cell.length_b   1.000
_cell.length_c   1.000
_cell.angle_alpha   90.00
_cell.angle_beta   90.00
_cell.angle_gamma   90.00
#
_symmetry.space_group_name_H-M   'P 1'
#
loop_
_entity.id
_entity.type
_entity.pdbx_description
1 polymer ?
#
loop_
_entity_poly.entity_id
_entity_poly.type
_entity_poly.pdbx_seq_one_letter_code
_entity_poly.pdbx_strand_id
1 'polypeptide(L)'
;MKIAIIGAGIIGVTTAYELAADGHEVTVFERHAAAAEEASFATAGMVAPGSVTPWAAPGMPAKVLRSLLSRHAAVRIGRPLSAGDLAWIWKWRRACKLETYLANRARLQRLAFYSSERLRQLSADLPLEYERSEGYLMLLRSGKDLQLAQPALQVIRDAGVAFREIDAAEARRIEPALNADTALAGAIHLPRDEVGNCRQFAMGLKIGAQLLGARFLSNTTVTRIGRSVPATLYVAGEARRRRFDALVLCAGVASASLLKPLGLSVPIAPVYGYSISAHIREPLNAPLSAVMDERYQVAITRLGQRVRVAGGAEIGGAPGHKRAASLQTLYKVLHDWFPGAAQLSNGVQEWKGARPMLPDGPPVLGASGVPGLWLNIGHGASGWALSCGSARVVADLIAGRAPAIDLEGLGVERLLR
;
A
#
# COMPACT_ATOMS: atom_id res chain seq x y z
N MET A 1 -16.55 -18.03 16.19
CA MET A 1 -15.59 -17.45 17.16
C MET A 1 -15.86 -15.97 17.32
N LYS A 2 -15.56 -15.39 18.48
CA LYS A 2 -15.52 -13.94 18.70
C LYS A 2 -14.12 -13.42 18.37
N ILE A 3 -14.01 -12.61 17.32
CA ILE A 3 -12.73 -12.12 16.81
C ILE A 3 -12.67 -10.60 16.90
N ALA A 4 -11.58 -10.07 17.47
CA ALA A 4 -11.31 -8.64 17.42
C ALA A 4 -10.24 -8.31 16.36
N ILE A 5 -10.47 -7.24 15.61
CA ILE A 5 -9.51 -6.69 14.65
C ILE A 5 -9.05 -5.33 15.16
N ILE A 6 -7.74 -5.09 15.17
CA ILE A 6 -7.16 -3.82 15.65
C ILE A 6 -6.69 -3.02 14.42
N GLY A 7 -7.41 -1.93 14.13
CA GLY A 7 -7.23 -1.06 12.97
C GLY A 7 -8.24 -1.30 11.85
N ALA A 8 -8.85 -0.22 11.34
CA ALA A 8 -9.79 -0.22 10.22
C ALA A 8 -9.22 0.45 8.96
N GLY A 9 -7.92 0.32 8.71
CA GLY A 9 -7.34 0.57 7.39
C GLY A 9 -7.83 -0.47 6.38
N ILE A 10 -7.39 -0.36 5.11
CA ILE A 10 -7.80 -1.30 4.05
C ILE A 10 -7.57 -2.77 4.47
N ILE A 11 -6.46 -3.07 5.15
CA ILE A 11 -6.12 -4.41 5.61
C ILE A 11 -7.12 -4.90 6.66
N GLY A 12 -7.46 -4.06 7.66
CA GLY A 12 -8.41 -4.44 8.71
C GLY A 12 -9.83 -4.58 8.20
N VAL A 13 -10.26 -3.74 7.26
CA VAL A 13 -11.59 -3.81 6.66
C VAL A 13 -11.76 -5.06 5.79
N THR A 14 -10.77 -5.37 4.94
CA THR A 14 -10.80 -6.60 4.12
C THR A 14 -10.79 -7.85 5.01
N THR A 15 -9.98 -7.85 6.09
CA THR A 15 -9.94 -8.94 7.06
C THR A 15 -11.28 -9.08 7.79
N ALA A 16 -11.94 -7.97 8.15
CA ALA A 16 -13.24 -7.99 8.81
C ALA A 16 -14.32 -8.60 7.92
N TYR A 17 -14.32 -8.23 6.64
CA TYR A 17 -15.26 -8.79 5.67
C TYR A 17 -15.05 -10.31 5.52
N GLU A 18 -13.82 -10.76 5.28
CA GLU A 18 -13.53 -12.18 5.08
C GLU A 18 -13.90 -13.04 6.30
N LEU A 19 -13.60 -12.56 7.52
CA LEU A 19 -13.96 -13.27 8.73
C LEU A 19 -15.47 -13.25 9.01
N ALA A 20 -16.16 -12.15 8.72
CA ALA A 20 -17.62 -12.08 8.86
C ALA A 20 -18.33 -13.00 7.83
N ALA A 21 -17.82 -13.05 6.60
CA ALA A 21 -18.30 -13.96 5.56
C ALA A 21 -18.11 -15.44 5.92
N ASP A 22 -17.06 -15.75 6.71
CA ASP A 22 -16.84 -17.09 7.28
C ASP A 22 -17.71 -17.37 8.53
N GLY A 23 -18.66 -16.48 8.90
CA GLY A 23 -19.60 -16.66 10.00
C GLY A 23 -19.02 -16.36 11.40
N HIS A 24 -17.94 -15.61 11.50
CA HIS A 24 -17.38 -15.19 12.80
C HIS A 24 -18.06 -13.92 13.34
N GLU A 25 -18.17 -13.79 14.68
CA GLU A 25 -18.57 -12.56 15.35
C GLU A 25 -17.39 -11.59 15.39
N VAL A 26 -17.37 -10.60 14.47
CA VAL A 26 -16.24 -9.69 14.27
C VAL A 26 -16.48 -8.34 14.94
N THR A 27 -15.50 -7.84 15.71
CA THR A 27 -15.47 -6.47 16.23
C THR A 27 -14.17 -5.78 15.83
N VAL A 28 -14.26 -4.68 15.09
CA VAL A 28 -13.12 -3.88 14.64
C VAL A 28 -12.96 -2.66 15.55
N PHE A 29 -11.74 -2.42 16.02
CA PHE A 29 -11.37 -1.28 16.85
C PHE A 29 -10.58 -0.28 16.00
N GLU A 30 -11.09 0.94 15.87
CA GLU A 30 -10.46 2.01 15.10
C GLU A 30 -10.30 3.27 15.94
N ARG A 31 -9.09 3.81 16.02
CA ARG A 31 -8.78 5.00 16.80
C ARG A 31 -9.34 6.30 16.22
N HIS A 32 -9.58 6.33 14.89
CA HIS A 32 -10.14 7.47 14.17
C HIS A 32 -11.66 7.41 14.09
N ALA A 33 -12.26 8.51 13.65
CA ALA A 33 -13.72 8.62 13.49
C ALA A 33 -14.27 7.74 12.37
N ALA A 34 -13.48 7.48 11.33
CA ALA A 34 -13.86 6.63 10.20
C ALA A 34 -12.77 5.62 9.83
N ALA A 35 -13.14 4.63 9.02
CA ALA A 35 -12.18 3.70 8.43
C ALA A 35 -11.33 4.39 7.36
N ALA A 36 -10.14 3.85 7.10
CA ALA A 36 -9.22 4.27 6.04
C ALA A 36 -8.75 5.75 6.16
N GLU A 37 -8.52 6.26 7.36
CA GLU A 37 -8.08 7.65 7.59
C GLU A 37 -6.56 7.83 7.66
N GLU A 38 -5.77 6.74 7.66
CA GLU A 38 -4.30 6.81 7.63
C GLU A 38 -3.71 6.43 6.27
N ALA A 39 -2.80 5.45 6.22
CA ALA A 39 -2.12 5.04 4.99
C ALA A 39 -3.07 4.72 3.82
N SER A 40 -4.30 4.32 4.10
CA SER A 40 -5.33 3.98 3.10
C SER A 40 -6.12 5.18 2.57
N PHE A 41 -5.94 6.39 3.15
CA PHE A 41 -6.78 7.57 2.86
C PHE A 41 -6.58 8.10 1.44
N ALA A 42 -5.34 8.28 1.02
CA ALA A 42 -5.01 8.95 -0.25
C ALA A 42 -3.83 8.25 -0.96
N THR A 43 -4.00 6.94 -1.20
CA THR A 43 -3.06 6.13 -1.99
C THR A 43 -3.05 6.57 -3.45
N ALA A 44 -2.05 6.15 -4.21
CA ALA A 44 -2.00 6.36 -5.66
C ALA A 44 -3.17 5.70 -6.44
N GLY A 45 -3.91 4.83 -5.79
CA GLY A 45 -5.05 4.15 -6.40
C GLY A 45 -4.70 2.87 -7.17
N MET A 46 -3.46 2.52 -7.31
CA MET A 46 -3.01 1.45 -8.21
C MET A 46 -3.18 0.06 -7.61
N VAL A 47 -3.73 -0.87 -8.40
CA VAL A 47 -3.76 -2.31 -8.19
C VAL A 47 -3.06 -2.97 -9.37
N ALA A 48 -1.74 -3.03 -9.28
CA ALA A 48 -0.86 -3.47 -10.33
C ALA A 48 0.01 -4.65 -9.82
N PRO A 49 -0.53 -5.90 -9.81
CA PRO A 49 0.13 -7.05 -9.20
C PRO A 49 1.51 -7.34 -9.81
N GLY A 50 1.68 -7.13 -11.10
CA GLY A 50 2.98 -7.30 -11.76
C GLY A 50 4.04 -6.28 -11.34
N SER A 51 3.62 -5.10 -10.88
CA SER A 51 4.49 -4.03 -10.43
C SER A 51 4.79 -4.06 -8.93
N VAL A 52 4.20 -4.99 -8.17
CA VAL A 52 4.47 -5.13 -6.73
C VAL A 52 5.87 -5.71 -6.52
N THR A 53 6.76 -4.92 -5.95
CA THR A 53 8.16 -5.28 -5.74
C THR A 53 8.65 -4.84 -4.37
N PRO A 54 9.65 -5.55 -3.77
CA PRO A 54 10.33 -5.05 -2.58
C PRO A 54 11.00 -3.71 -2.87
N TRP A 55 10.90 -2.77 -1.94
CA TRP A 55 11.66 -1.53 -2.03
C TRP A 55 13.17 -1.74 -1.81
N ALA A 56 13.54 -2.81 -1.11
CA ALA A 56 14.91 -3.26 -0.94
C ALA A 56 15.42 -3.96 -2.21
N ALA A 57 15.77 -3.20 -3.25
CA ALA A 57 16.29 -3.71 -4.51
C ALA A 57 17.80 -3.46 -4.67
N PRO A 58 18.51 -4.29 -5.46
CA PRO A 58 19.90 -4.05 -5.81
C PRO A 58 20.11 -2.64 -6.39
N GLY A 59 21.18 -1.96 -5.98
CA GLY A 59 21.48 -0.58 -6.41
C GLY A 59 20.67 0.52 -5.73
N MET A 60 19.59 0.21 -5.03
CA MET A 60 18.75 1.22 -4.34
C MET A 60 19.52 2.07 -3.32
N PRO A 61 20.44 1.54 -2.49
CA PRO A 61 21.20 2.39 -1.57
C PRO A 61 22.03 3.47 -2.29
N ALA A 62 22.66 3.14 -3.42
CA ALA A 62 23.39 4.10 -4.24
C ALA A 62 22.47 5.10 -4.95
N LYS A 63 21.29 4.66 -5.41
CA LYS A 63 20.26 5.52 -6.00
C LYS A 63 19.76 6.54 -4.97
N VAL A 64 19.45 6.09 -3.74
CA VAL A 64 19.03 6.96 -2.64
C VAL A 64 20.11 7.98 -2.32
N LEU A 65 21.37 7.57 -2.14
CA LEU A 65 22.47 8.48 -1.83
C LEU A 65 22.65 9.57 -2.89
N ARG A 66 22.64 9.20 -4.18
CA ARG A 66 22.70 10.15 -5.30
C ARG A 66 21.51 11.10 -5.34
N SER A 67 20.32 10.63 -4.95
CA SER A 67 19.11 11.43 -4.99
C SER A 67 19.03 12.48 -3.88
N LEU A 68 19.81 12.36 -2.80
CA LEU A 68 19.77 13.30 -1.67
C LEU A 68 20.10 14.75 -2.07
N LEU A 69 20.91 14.93 -3.11
CA LEU A 69 21.28 16.24 -3.66
C LEU A 69 20.28 16.76 -4.71
N SER A 70 19.31 15.95 -5.12
CA SER A 70 18.33 16.33 -6.15
C SER A 70 17.18 17.14 -5.54
N ARG A 71 16.81 18.25 -6.20
CA ARG A 71 15.63 19.04 -5.83
C ARG A 71 14.33 18.21 -5.91
N HIS A 72 14.24 17.28 -6.85
CA HIS A 72 13.06 16.41 -7.10
C HIS A 72 13.38 14.93 -6.83
N ALA A 73 13.97 14.66 -5.66
CA ALA A 73 14.32 13.30 -5.26
C ALA A 73 13.06 12.47 -4.99
N ALA A 74 13.01 11.24 -5.54
CA ALA A 74 11.95 10.27 -5.25
C ALA A 74 12.03 9.74 -3.80
N VAL A 75 13.24 9.69 -3.23
CA VAL A 75 13.47 9.29 -1.84
C VAL A 75 14.17 10.41 -1.08
N ARG A 76 13.67 10.70 0.11
CA ARG A 76 14.20 11.73 1.00
C ARG A 76 14.44 11.18 2.38
N ILE A 77 15.43 11.76 3.08
CA ILE A 77 15.65 11.50 4.50
C ILE A 77 15.12 12.71 5.28
N GLY A 78 14.13 12.45 6.13
CA GLY A 78 13.56 13.42 7.07
C GLY A 78 14.47 13.60 8.29
N ARG A 79 14.33 14.70 8.98
CA ARG A 79 15.02 14.98 10.25
C ARG A 79 14.01 15.34 11.32
N PRO A 80 14.24 14.93 12.59
CA PRO A 80 15.34 14.10 13.07
C PRO A 80 15.20 12.62 12.64
N LEU A 81 16.32 11.89 12.59
CA LEU A 81 16.33 10.43 12.51
C LEU A 81 16.45 9.85 13.91
N SER A 82 15.60 8.88 14.22
CA SER A 82 15.69 8.10 15.45
C SER A 82 16.70 6.94 15.32
N ALA A 83 17.13 6.38 16.45
CA ALA A 83 17.91 5.14 16.46
C ALA A 83 17.17 3.98 15.77
N GLY A 84 15.83 3.95 15.88
CA GLY A 84 14.98 2.99 15.17
C GLY A 84 15.04 3.13 13.66
N ASP A 85 15.05 4.38 13.14
CA ASP A 85 15.19 4.63 11.69
C ASP A 85 16.54 4.16 11.17
N LEU A 86 17.62 4.41 11.93
CA LEU A 86 18.96 3.95 11.56
C LEU A 86 19.06 2.43 11.53
N ALA A 87 18.52 1.76 12.54
CA ALA A 87 18.45 0.29 12.60
C ALA A 87 17.63 -0.28 11.44
N TRP A 88 16.51 0.37 11.10
CA TRP A 88 15.68 -0.03 9.95
C TRP A 88 16.43 0.15 8.63
N ILE A 89 17.09 1.30 8.41
CA ILE A 89 17.91 1.58 7.21
C ILE A 89 19.02 0.53 7.05
N TRP A 90 19.68 0.14 8.14
CA TRP A 90 20.70 -0.88 8.12
C TRP A 90 20.14 -2.26 7.69
N LYS A 91 18.99 -2.68 8.25
CA LYS A 91 18.29 -3.91 7.83
C LYS A 91 17.86 -3.85 6.37
N TRP A 92 17.28 -2.71 5.94
CA TRP A 92 16.89 -2.46 4.55
C TRP A 92 18.09 -2.58 3.59
N ARG A 93 19.24 -1.99 3.94
CA ARG A 93 20.45 -2.11 3.13
C ARG A 93 20.92 -3.56 3.00
N ARG A 94 20.83 -4.36 4.06
CA ARG A 94 21.16 -5.80 4.02
C ARG A 94 20.21 -6.60 3.13
N ALA A 95 18.94 -6.21 3.07
CA ALA A 95 17.93 -6.84 2.22
C ALA A 95 18.07 -6.49 0.72
N CYS A 96 18.88 -5.47 0.35
CA CYS A 96 19.12 -5.08 -1.04
C CYS A 96 20.02 -6.05 -1.84
N LYS A 97 20.32 -7.23 -1.33
CA LYS A 97 21.03 -8.29 -2.08
C LYS A 97 20.12 -8.91 -3.14
N LEU A 98 20.69 -9.25 -4.30
CA LEU A 98 19.93 -9.78 -5.43
C LEU A 98 19.11 -11.02 -5.08
N GLU A 99 19.71 -12.00 -4.42
CA GLU A 99 19.04 -13.23 -3.98
C GLU A 99 17.84 -12.94 -3.07
N THR A 100 18.03 -12.09 -2.04
CA THR A 100 16.97 -11.68 -1.12
C THR A 100 15.85 -10.93 -1.85
N TYR A 101 16.23 -10.04 -2.78
CA TYR A 101 15.27 -9.30 -3.60
C TYR A 101 14.41 -10.22 -4.46
N LEU A 102 15.03 -11.17 -5.18
CA LEU A 102 14.30 -12.09 -6.07
C LEU A 102 13.35 -12.99 -5.28
N ALA A 103 13.80 -13.55 -4.14
CA ALA A 103 12.95 -14.36 -3.27
C ALA A 103 11.75 -13.55 -2.72
N ASN A 104 12.00 -12.34 -2.20
CA ASN A 104 10.95 -11.50 -1.64
C ASN A 104 10.01 -10.94 -2.73
N ARG A 105 10.52 -10.70 -3.93
CA ARG A 105 9.69 -10.33 -5.07
C ARG A 105 8.73 -11.45 -5.46
N ALA A 106 9.21 -12.69 -5.56
CA ALA A 106 8.36 -13.84 -5.85
C ALA A 106 7.23 -14.00 -4.81
N ARG A 107 7.55 -13.85 -3.52
CA ARG A 107 6.57 -13.87 -2.41
C ARG A 107 5.51 -12.79 -2.57
N LEU A 108 5.94 -11.56 -2.83
CA LEU A 108 5.03 -10.42 -3.02
C LEU A 108 4.14 -10.58 -4.25
N GLN A 109 4.69 -11.01 -5.38
CA GLN A 109 3.92 -11.22 -6.61
C GLN A 109 2.89 -12.33 -6.46
N ARG A 110 3.26 -13.46 -5.86
CA ARG A 110 2.33 -14.56 -5.56
C ARG A 110 1.12 -14.07 -4.75
N LEU A 111 1.36 -13.29 -3.69
CA LEU A 111 0.29 -12.69 -2.88
C LEU A 111 -0.49 -11.65 -3.67
N ALA A 112 0.17 -10.81 -4.48
CA ALA A 112 -0.47 -9.75 -5.25
C ALA A 112 -1.40 -10.28 -6.35
N PHE A 113 -1.00 -11.32 -7.07
CA PHE A 113 -1.86 -11.97 -8.07
C PHE A 113 -3.08 -12.63 -7.42
N TYR A 114 -2.88 -13.35 -6.32
CA TYR A 114 -3.98 -13.91 -5.54
C TYR A 114 -4.92 -12.81 -5.01
N SER A 115 -4.36 -11.71 -4.52
CA SER A 115 -5.13 -10.57 -4.04
C SER A 115 -5.95 -9.89 -5.14
N SER A 116 -5.38 -9.75 -6.34
CA SER A 116 -6.09 -9.20 -7.50
C SER A 116 -7.24 -10.09 -7.94
N GLU A 117 -7.05 -11.41 -7.92
CA GLU A 117 -8.13 -12.37 -8.20
C GLU A 117 -9.25 -12.24 -7.15
N ARG A 118 -8.88 -12.19 -5.85
CA ARG A 118 -9.86 -12.03 -4.78
C ARG A 118 -10.60 -10.69 -4.85
N LEU A 119 -9.90 -9.61 -5.23
CA LEU A 119 -10.53 -8.30 -5.45
C LEU A 119 -11.60 -8.37 -6.56
N ARG A 120 -11.30 -9.06 -7.68
CA ARG A 120 -12.26 -9.22 -8.77
C ARG A 120 -13.50 -10.02 -8.33
N GLN A 121 -13.32 -11.10 -7.55
CA GLN A 121 -14.42 -11.86 -6.97
C GLN A 121 -15.28 -10.96 -6.06
N LEU A 122 -14.68 -10.25 -5.12
CA LEU A 122 -15.42 -9.32 -4.23
C LEU A 122 -16.15 -8.23 -5.01
N SER A 123 -15.57 -7.72 -6.10
CA SER A 123 -16.21 -6.70 -6.93
C SER A 123 -17.32 -7.26 -7.83
N ALA A 124 -17.33 -8.57 -8.07
CA ALA A 124 -18.44 -9.26 -8.76
C ALA A 124 -19.60 -9.60 -7.81
N ASP A 125 -19.25 -9.98 -6.57
CA ASP A 125 -20.23 -10.43 -5.57
C ASP A 125 -20.93 -9.25 -4.86
N LEU A 126 -20.30 -8.08 -4.82
CA LEU A 126 -20.76 -6.91 -4.07
C LEU A 126 -20.87 -5.68 -4.98
N PRO A 127 -21.86 -4.80 -4.76
CA PRO A 127 -22.02 -3.55 -5.49
C PRO A 127 -21.00 -2.50 -4.98
N LEU A 128 -19.70 -2.73 -5.27
CA LEU A 128 -18.62 -1.88 -4.81
C LEU A 128 -18.31 -0.79 -5.86
N GLU A 129 -18.70 0.43 -5.53
CA GLU A 129 -18.36 1.63 -6.30
C GLU A 129 -17.08 2.27 -5.74
N TYR A 130 -15.98 2.23 -6.51
CA TYR A 130 -14.69 2.78 -6.05
C TYR A 130 -13.88 3.50 -7.15
N GLU A 131 -14.61 4.10 -8.11
CA GLU A 131 -14.02 4.91 -9.19
C GLU A 131 -12.96 4.12 -10.00
N ARG A 132 -13.27 2.86 -10.29
CA ARG A 132 -12.36 1.92 -10.97
C ARG A 132 -12.16 2.32 -12.44
N SER A 133 -10.92 2.20 -12.92
CA SER A 133 -10.57 2.21 -14.34
C SER A 133 -9.48 1.19 -14.65
N GLU A 134 -9.37 0.77 -15.91
CA GLU A 134 -8.42 -0.23 -16.37
C GLU A 134 -7.27 0.40 -17.16
N GLY A 135 -6.15 -0.28 -17.16
CA GLY A 135 -4.93 0.12 -17.84
C GLY A 135 -4.02 1.01 -16.99
N TYR A 136 -2.74 0.83 -17.22
CA TYR A 136 -1.69 1.57 -16.54
C TYR A 136 -0.50 1.76 -17.46
N LEU A 137 0.02 2.99 -17.53
CA LEU A 137 1.21 3.33 -18.32
C LEU A 137 2.36 3.72 -17.40
N MET A 138 3.50 3.07 -17.55
CA MET A 138 4.76 3.50 -16.95
C MET A 138 5.54 4.31 -18.00
N LEU A 139 5.69 5.61 -17.78
CA LEU A 139 6.26 6.57 -18.72
C LEU A 139 7.78 6.68 -18.55
N LEU A 140 8.53 6.53 -19.64
CA LEU A 140 9.98 6.56 -19.71
C LEU A 140 10.43 7.76 -20.54
N ARG A 141 11.03 8.76 -19.87
CA ARG A 141 11.32 10.08 -20.47
C ARG A 141 12.47 10.06 -21.49
N SER A 142 13.39 9.10 -21.38
CA SER A 142 14.59 9.05 -22.22
C SER A 142 14.98 7.62 -22.58
N GLY A 143 15.79 7.45 -23.63
CA GLY A 143 16.38 6.16 -24.00
C GLY A 143 17.18 5.51 -22.87
N LYS A 144 17.81 6.32 -21.99
CA LYS A 144 18.46 5.83 -20.77
C LYS A 144 17.46 5.23 -19.79
N ASP A 145 16.28 5.82 -19.62
CA ASP A 145 15.23 5.28 -18.73
C ASP A 145 14.71 3.94 -19.29
N LEU A 146 14.57 3.81 -20.62
CA LEU A 146 14.24 2.54 -21.29
C LEU A 146 15.28 1.44 -20.99
N GLN A 147 16.57 1.76 -21.12
CA GLN A 147 17.65 0.81 -20.82
C GLN A 147 17.66 0.41 -19.35
N LEU A 148 17.45 1.36 -18.44
CA LEU A 148 17.41 1.10 -17.00
C LEU A 148 16.18 0.27 -16.57
N ALA A 149 15.08 0.30 -17.32
CA ALA A 149 13.89 -0.49 -17.07
C ALA A 149 14.06 -1.97 -17.48
N GLN A 150 14.93 -2.29 -18.45
CA GLN A 150 15.03 -3.64 -19.05
C GLN A 150 15.25 -4.79 -18.03
N PRO A 151 16.13 -4.68 -17.00
CA PRO A 151 16.28 -5.76 -16.04
C PRO A 151 14.99 -6.02 -15.23
N ALA A 152 14.23 -4.97 -14.92
CA ALA A 152 12.95 -5.11 -14.24
C ALA A 152 11.88 -5.71 -15.17
N LEU A 153 11.86 -5.33 -16.43
CA LEU A 153 10.96 -5.89 -17.46
C LEU A 153 11.24 -7.36 -17.70
N GLN A 154 12.52 -7.77 -17.73
CA GLN A 154 12.85 -9.19 -17.85
C GLN A 154 12.25 -10.00 -16.69
N VAL A 155 12.35 -9.51 -15.47
CA VAL A 155 11.79 -10.23 -14.30
C VAL A 155 10.26 -10.32 -14.35
N ILE A 156 9.55 -9.28 -14.82
CA ILE A 156 8.09 -9.38 -15.01
C ILE A 156 7.72 -10.30 -16.20
N ARG A 157 8.52 -10.35 -17.24
CA ARG A 157 8.35 -11.28 -18.37
C ARG A 157 8.51 -12.73 -17.89
N ASP A 158 9.56 -13.01 -17.13
CA ASP A 158 9.82 -14.34 -16.57
C ASP A 158 8.70 -14.78 -15.57
N ALA A 159 8.04 -13.81 -14.93
CA ALA A 159 6.87 -14.05 -14.07
C ALA A 159 5.55 -14.20 -14.86
N GLY A 160 5.57 -14.18 -16.19
CA GLY A 160 4.37 -14.36 -17.02
C GLY A 160 3.39 -13.17 -16.98
N VAL A 161 3.83 -11.99 -16.56
CA VAL A 161 2.99 -10.79 -16.53
C VAL A 161 2.81 -10.24 -17.94
N ALA A 162 1.57 -10.04 -18.34
CA ALA A 162 1.26 -9.44 -19.65
C ALA A 162 1.53 -7.93 -19.62
N PHE A 163 2.51 -7.48 -20.41
CA PHE A 163 2.80 -6.08 -20.66
C PHE A 163 3.25 -5.87 -22.12
N ARG A 164 3.23 -4.62 -22.56
CA ARG A 164 3.75 -4.22 -23.87
C ARG A 164 4.72 -3.06 -23.73
N GLU A 165 5.86 -3.15 -24.38
CA GLU A 165 6.74 -2.02 -24.60
C GLU A 165 6.20 -1.26 -25.83
N ILE A 166 5.90 0.02 -25.66
CA ILE A 166 5.26 0.87 -26.68
C ILE A 166 6.05 2.14 -26.89
N ASP A 167 5.97 2.71 -28.08
CA ASP A 167 6.58 3.99 -28.41
C ASP A 167 5.76 5.17 -27.86
N ALA A 168 6.30 6.38 -28.02
CA ALA A 168 5.67 7.60 -27.54
C ALA A 168 4.35 7.91 -28.30
N ALA A 169 4.23 7.53 -29.56
CA ALA A 169 3.03 7.78 -30.37
C ALA A 169 1.89 6.87 -29.89
N GLU A 170 2.17 5.60 -29.64
CA GLU A 170 1.18 4.67 -29.08
C GLU A 170 0.79 5.03 -27.66
N ALA A 171 1.73 5.45 -26.82
CA ALA A 171 1.42 5.91 -25.46
C ALA A 171 0.45 7.10 -25.46
N ARG A 172 0.62 8.06 -26.38
CA ARG A 172 -0.31 9.19 -26.56
C ARG A 172 -1.63 8.79 -27.22
N ARG A 173 -1.71 7.69 -27.94
CA ARG A 173 -3.01 7.13 -28.41
C ARG A 173 -3.80 6.50 -27.26
N ILE A 174 -3.12 5.86 -26.30
CA ILE A 174 -3.74 5.27 -25.12
C ILE A 174 -4.15 6.35 -24.10
N GLU A 175 -3.30 7.36 -23.89
CA GLU A 175 -3.54 8.52 -23.03
C GLU A 175 -3.41 9.82 -23.84
N PRO A 176 -4.48 10.23 -24.53
CA PRO A 176 -4.43 11.38 -25.47
C PRO A 176 -4.12 12.71 -24.79
N ALA A 177 -4.40 12.86 -23.49
CA ALA A 177 -4.12 14.07 -22.72
C ALA A 177 -2.63 14.21 -22.33
N LEU A 178 -1.77 13.24 -22.62
CA LEU A 178 -0.34 13.37 -22.35
C LEU A 178 0.25 14.56 -23.11
N ASN A 179 0.87 15.49 -22.38
CA ASN A 179 1.51 16.67 -22.95
C ASN A 179 2.53 16.31 -24.04
N ALA A 180 2.32 16.86 -25.23
CA ALA A 180 3.19 16.63 -26.39
C ALA A 180 4.59 17.21 -26.20
N ASP A 181 4.74 18.30 -25.43
CA ASP A 181 6.00 19.00 -25.19
C ASP A 181 6.89 18.26 -24.18
N THR A 182 6.33 17.33 -23.40
CA THR A 182 7.13 16.55 -22.45
C THR A 182 7.82 15.41 -23.18
N ALA A 183 9.15 15.33 -22.99
CA ALA A 183 9.97 14.26 -23.57
C ALA A 183 9.48 12.88 -23.09
N LEU A 184 9.16 12.03 -24.05
CA LEU A 184 8.71 10.66 -23.85
C LEU A 184 9.41 9.78 -24.89
N ALA A 185 10.30 8.89 -24.41
CA ALA A 185 11.00 7.95 -25.28
C ALA A 185 10.19 6.68 -25.55
N GLY A 186 9.29 6.32 -24.65
CA GLY A 186 8.39 5.19 -24.74
C GLY A 186 7.69 4.93 -23.41
N ALA A 187 6.85 3.92 -23.36
CA ALA A 187 6.16 3.51 -22.16
C ALA A 187 6.01 1.99 -22.04
N ILE A 188 5.75 1.53 -20.83
CA ILE A 188 5.33 0.16 -20.55
C ILE A 188 3.84 0.19 -20.28
N HIS A 189 3.07 -0.50 -21.11
CA HIS A 189 1.62 -0.63 -20.95
C HIS A 189 1.27 -1.95 -20.29
N LEU A 190 0.57 -1.86 -19.16
CA LEU A 190 0.01 -2.99 -18.41
C LEU A 190 -1.53 -2.93 -18.51
N PRO A 191 -2.13 -3.54 -19.55
CA PRO A 191 -3.55 -3.36 -19.86
C PRO A 191 -4.50 -4.05 -18.86
N ARG A 192 -4.00 -5.02 -18.09
CA ARG A 192 -4.79 -5.78 -17.10
C ARG A 192 -4.67 -5.24 -15.68
N ASP A 193 -3.80 -4.26 -15.47
CA ASP A 193 -3.69 -3.56 -14.19
C ASP A 193 -4.83 -2.55 -14.09
N GLU A 194 -5.23 -2.25 -12.87
CA GLU A 194 -6.34 -1.35 -12.60
C GLU A 194 -5.99 -0.30 -11.57
N VAL A 195 -6.80 0.73 -11.53
CA VAL A 195 -6.77 1.77 -10.50
C VAL A 195 -8.15 1.97 -9.94
N GLY A 196 -8.22 2.48 -8.72
CA GLY A 196 -9.47 2.85 -8.09
C GLY A 196 -9.23 3.51 -6.74
N ASN A 197 -10.29 3.99 -6.14
CA ASN A 197 -10.24 4.70 -4.88
C ASN A 197 -10.22 3.73 -3.69
N CYS A 198 -9.03 3.48 -3.14
CA CYS A 198 -8.83 2.58 -1.99
C CYS A 198 -9.75 2.91 -0.81
N ARG A 199 -9.97 4.20 -0.51
CA ARG A 199 -10.84 4.61 0.60
C ARG A 199 -12.29 4.29 0.33
N GLN A 200 -12.79 4.56 -0.88
CA GLN A 200 -14.18 4.21 -1.26
C GLN A 200 -14.39 2.70 -1.24
N PHE A 201 -13.45 1.93 -1.78
CA PHE A 201 -13.48 0.47 -1.69
C PHE A 201 -13.54 0.00 -0.22
N ALA A 202 -12.68 0.54 0.66
CA ALA A 202 -12.70 0.19 2.08
C ALA A 202 -14.04 0.57 2.74
N MET A 203 -14.63 1.70 2.40
CA MET A 203 -15.93 2.12 2.95
C MET A 203 -17.08 1.24 2.46
N GLY A 204 -17.11 0.90 1.18
CA GLY A 204 -18.09 -0.03 0.61
C GLY A 204 -17.98 -1.43 1.24
N LEU A 205 -16.76 -1.95 1.34
CA LEU A 205 -16.52 -3.26 1.93
C LEU A 205 -16.81 -3.30 3.44
N LYS A 206 -16.59 -2.18 4.16
CA LYS A 206 -17.03 -2.02 5.56
C LYS A 206 -18.53 -2.20 5.67
N ILE A 207 -19.33 -1.59 4.78
CA ILE A 207 -20.78 -1.76 4.75
C ILE A 207 -21.12 -3.23 4.51
N GLY A 208 -20.48 -3.89 3.55
CA GLY A 208 -20.64 -5.32 3.32
C GLY A 208 -20.36 -6.17 4.56
N ALA A 209 -19.26 -5.88 5.28
CA ALA A 209 -18.95 -6.56 6.53
C ALA A 209 -20.00 -6.32 7.62
N GLN A 210 -20.54 -5.09 7.72
CA GLN A 210 -21.59 -4.74 8.68
C GLN A 210 -22.92 -5.46 8.38
N LEU A 211 -23.27 -5.63 7.12
CA LEU A 211 -24.42 -6.43 6.72
C LEU A 211 -24.28 -7.90 7.11
N LEU A 212 -23.05 -8.42 7.19
CA LEU A 212 -22.73 -9.74 7.72
C LEU A 212 -22.59 -9.78 9.25
N GLY A 213 -22.91 -8.67 9.96
CA GLY A 213 -22.91 -8.59 11.42
C GLY A 213 -21.63 -8.09 12.07
N ALA A 214 -20.60 -7.69 11.30
CA ALA A 214 -19.39 -7.10 11.87
C ALA A 214 -19.66 -5.73 12.50
N ARG A 215 -19.07 -5.49 13.68
CA ARG A 215 -19.20 -4.23 14.42
C ARG A 215 -17.91 -3.40 14.29
N PHE A 216 -18.03 -2.13 13.97
CA PHE A 216 -16.91 -1.19 13.88
C PHE A 216 -17.04 -0.15 15.00
N LEU A 217 -16.06 -0.14 15.91
CA LEU A 217 -15.98 0.79 17.03
C LEU A 217 -14.96 1.90 16.67
N SER A 218 -15.48 3.01 16.17
CA SER A 218 -14.68 4.21 15.86
C SER A 218 -14.31 4.95 17.17
N ASN A 219 -13.31 5.85 17.10
CA ASN A 219 -12.77 6.60 18.22
C ASN A 219 -12.35 5.70 19.40
N THR A 220 -11.95 4.46 19.11
CA THR A 220 -11.66 3.43 20.11
C THR A 220 -10.22 2.95 19.97
N THR A 221 -9.35 3.48 20.81
CA THR A 221 -7.90 3.21 20.76
C THR A 221 -7.55 2.00 21.61
N VAL A 222 -7.03 0.94 20.97
CA VAL A 222 -6.41 -0.18 21.67
C VAL A 222 -5.00 0.22 22.09
N THR A 223 -4.74 0.17 23.41
CA THR A 223 -3.48 0.59 24.01
C THR A 223 -2.52 -0.56 24.30
N ARG A 224 -3.05 -1.77 24.52
CA ARG A 224 -2.25 -2.96 24.85
C ARG A 224 -2.98 -4.25 24.47
N ILE A 225 -2.22 -5.26 24.12
CA ILE A 225 -2.64 -6.66 23.92
C ILE A 225 -2.12 -7.48 25.08
N GLY A 226 -2.96 -8.38 25.64
CA GLY A 226 -2.56 -9.31 26.70
C GLY A 226 -2.03 -10.63 26.15
N ARG A 227 -1.34 -11.39 27.00
CA ARG A 227 -0.81 -12.73 26.68
C ARG A 227 -1.72 -13.88 27.15
N SER A 228 -2.91 -13.58 27.64
CA SER A 228 -3.83 -14.57 28.20
C SER A 228 -4.60 -15.35 27.14
N VAL A 229 -5.06 -16.54 27.51
CA VAL A 229 -6.08 -17.30 26.80
C VAL A 229 -7.34 -17.29 27.67
N PRO A 230 -8.51 -16.84 27.15
CA PRO A 230 -8.75 -16.25 25.82
C PRO A 230 -7.98 -14.95 25.62
N ALA A 231 -7.77 -14.57 24.35
CA ALA A 231 -7.03 -13.39 23.98
C ALA A 231 -7.68 -12.10 24.51
N THR A 232 -6.86 -11.16 24.96
CA THR A 232 -7.36 -9.94 25.62
C THR A 232 -6.75 -8.68 25.00
N LEU A 233 -7.55 -7.59 24.98
CA LEU A 233 -7.09 -6.26 24.63
C LEU A 233 -7.57 -5.23 25.65
N TYR A 234 -6.86 -4.09 25.71
CA TYR A 234 -7.14 -2.97 26.58
C TYR A 234 -7.43 -1.74 25.72
N VAL A 235 -8.53 -1.07 26.02
CA VAL A 235 -8.99 0.13 25.33
C VAL A 235 -8.73 1.35 26.21
N ALA A 236 -8.31 2.46 25.60
CA ALA A 236 -8.13 3.72 26.31
C ALA A 236 -9.44 4.16 26.98
N GLY A 237 -9.35 4.58 28.24
CA GLY A 237 -10.52 5.02 29.02
C GLY A 237 -11.38 3.90 29.61
N GLU A 238 -11.10 2.61 29.30
CA GLU A 238 -11.82 1.48 29.88
C GLU A 238 -11.05 0.85 31.05
N ALA A 239 -11.72 0.65 32.19
CA ALA A 239 -11.12 0.00 33.36
C ALA A 239 -10.95 -1.53 33.15
N ARG A 240 -11.80 -2.15 32.32
CA ARG A 240 -11.84 -3.59 32.12
C ARG A 240 -11.27 -3.97 30.78
N ARG A 241 -10.46 -5.06 30.75
CA ARG A 241 -10.01 -5.70 29.53
C ARG A 241 -11.18 -6.37 28.79
N ARG A 242 -11.15 -6.33 27.45
CA ARG A 242 -12.07 -7.08 26.60
C ARG A 242 -11.47 -8.43 26.22
N ARG A 243 -12.30 -9.46 26.09
CA ARG A 243 -11.89 -10.85 25.82
C ARG A 243 -12.47 -11.32 24.49
N PHE A 244 -11.65 -12.04 23.72
CA PHE A 244 -12.00 -12.61 22.42
C PHE A 244 -11.35 -13.98 22.25
N ASP A 245 -11.88 -14.80 21.36
CA ASP A 245 -11.26 -16.08 21.02
C ASP A 245 -9.97 -15.86 20.22
N ALA A 246 -9.96 -14.85 19.34
CA ALA A 246 -8.78 -14.45 18.57
C ALA A 246 -8.71 -12.91 18.39
N LEU A 247 -7.50 -12.41 18.24
CA LEU A 247 -7.20 -11.02 17.86
C LEU A 247 -6.44 -11.03 16.52
N VAL A 248 -6.81 -10.13 15.60
CA VAL A 248 -6.05 -9.89 14.37
C VAL A 248 -5.49 -8.47 14.41
N LEU A 249 -4.17 -8.35 14.36
CA LEU A 249 -3.50 -7.05 14.37
C LEU A 249 -3.35 -6.55 12.92
N CYS A 250 -4.00 -5.40 12.64
CA CYS A 250 -3.99 -4.70 11.35
C CYS A 250 -3.68 -3.21 11.52
N ALA A 251 -2.93 -2.84 12.58
CA ALA A 251 -2.78 -1.46 13.05
C ALA A 251 -1.69 -0.64 12.33
N GLY A 252 -1.31 -1.02 11.09
CA GLY A 252 -0.33 -0.29 10.29
C GLY A 252 0.99 -0.07 11.05
N VAL A 253 1.47 1.17 11.10
CA VAL A 253 2.72 1.52 11.82
C VAL A 253 2.61 1.27 13.32
N ALA A 254 1.42 1.45 13.92
CA ALA A 254 1.21 1.23 15.36
C ALA A 254 1.37 -0.24 15.79
N SER A 255 1.38 -1.18 14.85
CA SER A 255 1.57 -2.61 15.14
C SER A 255 2.88 -2.89 15.88
N ALA A 256 3.97 -2.21 15.53
CA ALA A 256 5.26 -2.40 16.19
C ALA A 256 5.22 -2.07 17.69
N SER A 257 4.54 -0.99 18.08
CA SER A 257 4.41 -0.59 19.47
C SER A 257 3.50 -1.52 20.28
N LEU A 258 2.46 -2.07 19.67
CA LEU A 258 1.55 -3.04 20.29
C LEU A 258 2.20 -4.42 20.47
N LEU A 259 3.13 -4.81 19.60
CA LEU A 259 3.84 -6.09 19.66
C LEU A 259 5.03 -6.08 20.63
N LYS A 260 5.70 -4.93 20.80
CA LYS A 260 6.89 -4.81 21.64
C LYS A 260 6.70 -5.30 23.09
N PRO A 261 5.60 -4.98 23.81
CA PRO A 261 5.36 -5.49 25.17
C PRO A 261 5.14 -7.02 25.22
N LEU A 262 4.83 -7.62 24.08
CA LEU A 262 4.68 -9.07 23.93
C LEU A 262 6.02 -9.78 23.60
N GLY A 263 7.14 -9.05 23.59
CA GLY A 263 8.45 -9.59 23.23
C GLY A 263 8.65 -9.82 21.72
N LEU A 264 7.73 -9.32 20.88
CA LEU A 264 7.81 -9.43 19.42
C LEU A 264 8.37 -8.13 18.84
N SER A 265 9.62 -8.16 18.39
CA SER A 265 10.30 -7.00 17.79
C SER A 265 10.18 -7.04 16.28
N VAL A 266 9.05 -6.55 15.74
CA VAL A 266 8.82 -6.45 14.30
C VAL A 266 9.32 -5.09 13.80
N PRO A 267 10.26 -5.04 12.83
CA PRO A 267 10.90 -3.80 12.38
C PRO A 267 10.05 -3.03 11.37
N ILE A 268 8.84 -2.64 11.76
CA ILE A 268 7.98 -1.76 10.95
C ILE A 268 8.41 -0.32 11.20
N ALA A 269 8.77 0.39 10.12
CA ALA A 269 9.02 1.83 10.16
C ALA A 269 8.02 2.61 9.30
N PRO A 270 7.67 3.86 9.70
CA PRO A 270 6.90 4.75 8.86
C PRO A 270 7.77 5.26 7.71
N VAL A 271 7.42 4.95 6.48
CA VAL A 271 7.97 5.64 5.31
C VAL A 271 6.86 6.50 4.71
N TYR A 272 7.03 7.81 4.78
CA TYR A 272 5.97 8.73 4.40
C TYR A 272 5.89 8.91 2.89
N GLY A 273 4.68 8.76 2.35
CA GLY A 273 4.31 9.15 1.00
C GLY A 273 3.51 10.44 1.01
N TYR A 274 3.46 11.08 -0.16
CA TYR A 274 2.73 12.32 -0.37
C TYR A 274 1.71 12.14 -1.47
N SER A 275 0.58 12.85 -1.37
CA SER A 275 -0.35 12.99 -2.48
C SER A 275 -0.99 14.37 -2.51
N ILE A 276 -1.39 14.78 -3.70
CA ILE A 276 -2.31 15.88 -3.95
C ILE A 276 -3.54 15.33 -4.67
N SER A 277 -4.72 15.82 -4.33
CA SER A 277 -5.96 15.51 -5.02
C SER A 277 -6.68 16.81 -5.34
N ALA A 278 -7.04 17.02 -6.59
CA ALA A 278 -7.76 18.19 -7.05
C ALA A 278 -8.92 17.78 -7.95
N HIS A 279 -9.95 18.62 -8.06
CA HIS A 279 -11.01 18.41 -9.05
C HIS A 279 -10.45 18.52 -10.46
N ILE A 280 -11.00 17.73 -11.38
CA ILE A 280 -10.72 17.88 -12.82
C ILE A 280 -11.22 19.25 -13.26
N ARG A 281 -10.34 20.01 -13.91
CA ARG A 281 -10.69 21.31 -14.52
C ARG A 281 -11.28 21.11 -15.90
N GLU A 282 -10.61 20.32 -16.72
CA GLU A 282 -11.02 20.00 -18.08
C GLU A 282 -10.85 18.47 -18.29
N PRO A 283 -11.96 17.75 -18.51
CA PRO A 283 -11.92 16.29 -18.65
C PRO A 283 -11.05 15.78 -19.78
N LEU A 284 -10.93 16.51 -20.89
CA LEU A 284 -10.09 16.13 -22.03
C LEU A 284 -8.58 16.31 -21.76
N ASN A 285 -8.22 17.10 -20.76
CA ASN A 285 -6.83 17.28 -20.34
C ASN A 285 -6.42 16.36 -19.18
N ALA A 286 -7.36 15.58 -18.64
CA ALA A 286 -7.13 14.67 -17.52
C ALA A 286 -6.76 13.27 -18.03
N PRO A 287 -6.02 12.46 -17.23
CA PRO A 287 -5.76 11.08 -17.60
C PRO A 287 -7.08 10.29 -17.77
N LEU A 288 -7.05 9.26 -18.62
CA LEU A 288 -8.16 8.31 -18.72
C LEU A 288 -8.14 7.29 -17.58
N SER A 289 -6.94 6.83 -17.19
CA SER A 289 -6.74 5.87 -16.10
C SER A 289 -5.57 6.31 -15.20
N ALA A 290 -4.42 5.66 -15.29
CA ALA A 290 -3.23 6.01 -14.53
C ALA A 290 -1.96 5.99 -15.35
N VAL A 291 -1.07 6.92 -15.02
CA VAL A 291 0.31 6.91 -15.49
C VAL A 291 1.29 7.00 -14.34
N MET A 292 2.46 6.41 -14.47
CA MET A 292 3.59 6.53 -13.56
C MET A 292 4.77 7.16 -14.27
N ASP A 293 5.24 8.26 -13.78
CA ASP A 293 6.54 8.79 -14.18
C ASP A 293 7.65 8.01 -13.47
N GLU A 294 8.32 7.13 -14.19
CA GLU A 294 9.33 6.23 -13.61
C GLU A 294 10.53 6.99 -13.05
N ARG A 295 10.90 8.12 -13.65
CA ARG A 295 12.03 8.93 -13.19
C ARG A 295 11.81 9.53 -11.81
N TYR A 296 10.62 10.05 -11.56
CA TYR A 296 10.25 10.70 -10.29
C TYR A 296 9.52 9.77 -9.32
N GLN A 297 9.13 8.57 -9.75
CA GLN A 297 8.31 7.62 -8.98
C GLN A 297 7.01 8.30 -8.49
N VAL A 298 6.31 8.95 -9.41
CA VAL A 298 5.09 9.69 -9.16
C VAL A 298 3.99 9.18 -10.09
N ALA A 299 2.90 8.72 -9.50
CA ALA A 299 1.70 8.31 -10.22
C ALA A 299 0.74 9.48 -10.35
N ILE A 300 0.09 9.59 -11.51
CA ILE A 300 -1.05 10.48 -11.77
C ILE A 300 -2.23 9.60 -12.14
N THR A 301 -3.33 9.73 -11.40
CA THR A 301 -4.47 8.82 -11.49
C THR A 301 -5.76 9.61 -11.58
N ARG A 302 -6.67 9.21 -12.47
CA ARG A 302 -8.05 9.68 -12.45
C ARG A 302 -8.88 8.86 -11.48
N LEU A 303 -9.53 9.51 -10.54
CA LEU A 303 -10.48 8.91 -9.61
C LEU A 303 -11.79 9.71 -9.71
N GLY A 304 -12.72 9.18 -10.49
CA GLY A 304 -13.99 9.88 -10.81
C GLY A 304 -13.76 11.26 -11.40
N GLN A 305 -14.19 12.29 -10.66
CA GLN A 305 -14.05 13.70 -11.03
C GLN A 305 -12.80 14.38 -10.42
N ARG A 306 -11.82 13.59 -10.00
CA ARG A 306 -10.58 14.08 -9.39
C ARG A 306 -9.35 13.50 -10.07
N VAL A 307 -8.31 14.33 -10.16
CA VAL A 307 -6.94 13.89 -10.45
C VAL A 307 -6.22 13.77 -9.13
N ARG A 308 -5.60 12.61 -8.91
CA ARG A 308 -4.70 12.37 -7.78
C ARG A 308 -3.28 12.17 -8.28
N VAL A 309 -2.35 12.87 -7.65
CA VAL A 309 -0.91 12.72 -7.91
C VAL A 309 -0.27 12.24 -6.62
N ALA A 310 0.38 11.09 -6.65
CA ALA A 310 0.94 10.49 -5.46
C ALA A 310 2.33 9.91 -5.72
N GLY A 311 3.23 10.10 -4.75
CA GLY A 311 4.60 9.60 -4.89
C GLY A 311 5.48 9.96 -3.72
N GLY A 312 6.78 9.79 -3.96
CA GLY A 312 7.81 10.05 -2.98
C GLY A 312 7.86 9.05 -1.82
N ALA A 313 9.03 9.00 -1.19
CA ALA A 313 9.28 8.24 0.02
C ALA A 313 10.18 9.05 0.95
N GLU A 314 9.70 9.32 2.18
CA GLU A 314 10.49 10.02 3.20
C GLU A 314 10.69 9.09 4.41
N ILE A 315 11.94 8.81 4.73
CA ILE A 315 12.34 8.02 5.90
C ILE A 315 12.63 8.99 7.05
N GLY A 316 12.04 8.76 8.22
CA GLY A 316 12.17 9.66 9.37
C GLY A 316 11.35 10.94 9.24
N GLY A 317 11.61 11.94 10.08
CA GLY A 317 10.87 13.20 10.13
C GLY A 317 9.55 13.12 10.92
N ALA A 318 8.92 14.28 11.15
CA ALA A 318 7.70 14.37 11.94
C ALA A 318 6.45 13.99 11.13
N PRO A 319 5.50 13.24 11.71
CA PRO A 319 4.27 12.81 11.02
C PRO A 319 3.44 13.97 10.46
N GLY A 320 3.23 15.04 11.23
CA GLY A 320 2.38 16.17 10.85
C GLY A 320 3.02 17.18 9.88
N HIS A 321 4.33 17.11 9.65
CA HIS A 321 5.03 18.10 8.83
C HIS A 321 5.09 17.65 7.35
N LYS A 322 4.40 18.39 6.48
CA LYS A 322 4.47 18.19 5.03
C LYS A 322 5.66 18.94 4.44
N ARG A 323 6.56 18.20 3.79
CA ARG A 323 7.74 18.80 3.16
C ARG A 323 7.38 19.43 1.81
N ALA A 324 7.55 20.75 1.71
CA ALA A 324 7.21 21.51 0.50
C ALA A 324 7.89 20.95 -0.78
N ALA A 325 9.18 20.58 -0.70
CA ALA A 325 9.90 20.02 -1.85
C ALA A 325 9.34 18.68 -2.37
N SER A 326 8.68 17.88 -1.51
CA SER A 326 7.98 16.66 -1.93
C SER A 326 6.71 17.01 -2.69
N LEU A 327 5.92 17.95 -2.17
CA LEU A 327 4.71 18.44 -2.84
C LEU A 327 5.03 19.13 -4.18
N GLN A 328 6.08 19.98 -4.21
CA GLN A 328 6.53 20.61 -5.46
C GLN A 328 6.88 19.59 -6.54
N THR A 329 7.42 18.43 -6.17
CA THR A 329 7.69 17.35 -7.14
C THR A 329 6.40 16.80 -7.73
N LEU A 330 5.33 16.64 -6.93
CA LEU A 330 4.03 16.17 -7.41
C LEU A 330 3.40 17.19 -8.37
N TYR A 331 3.39 18.47 -8.00
CA TYR A 331 2.89 19.56 -8.87
C TYR A 331 3.66 19.65 -10.18
N LYS A 332 5.01 19.54 -10.10
CA LYS A 332 5.85 19.51 -11.31
C LYS A 332 5.47 18.38 -12.25
N VAL A 333 5.34 17.16 -11.74
CA VAL A 333 5.06 15.97 -12.58
C VAL A 333 3.66 16.04 -13.16
N LEU A 334 2.67 16.56 -12.41
CA LEU A 334 1.33 16.84 -12.92
C LEU A 334 1.39 17.86 -14.08
N HIS A 335 2.11 18.97 -13.90
CA HIS A 335 2.24 19.99 -14.93
C HIS A 335 2.99 19.48 -16.17
N ASP A 336 4.03 18.68 -15.97
CA ASP A 336 4.77 18.08 -17.09
C ASP A 336 3.84 17.24 -17.98
N TRP A 337 3.05 16.33 -17.39
CA TRP A 337 2.30 15.33 -18.14
C TRP A 337 0.86 15.74 -18.50
N PHE A 338 0.19 16.49 -17.62
CA PHE A 338 -1.23 16.87 -17.79
C PHE A 338 -1.45 18.34 -17.41
N PRO A 339 -0.86 19.30 -18.15
CA PRO A 339 -1.09 20.72 -17.90
C PRO A 339 -2.58 21.04 -18.12
N GLY A 340 -3.19 21.70 -17.15
CA GLY A 340 -4.62 22.06 -17.22
C GLY A 340 -5.61 20.97 -16.80
N ALA A 341 -5.17 19.77 -16.43
CA ALA A 341 -6.06 18.70 -15.96
C ALA A 341 -6.77 19.03 -14.65
N ALA A 342 -6.09 19.71 -13.74
CA ALA A 342 -6.54 19.90 -12.37
C ALA A 342 -6.84 21.35 -12.02
N GLN A 343 -7.90 21.56 -11.24
CA GLN A 343 -8.23 22.85 -10.62
C GLN A 343 -7.34 23.07 -9.40
N LEU A 344 -6.29 23.89 -9.55
CA LEU A 344 -5.29 24.10 -8.52
C LEU A 344 -5.49 25.38 -7.69
N SER A 345 -6.44 26.24 -8.08
CA SER A 345 -6.70 27.51 -7.39
C SER A 345 -7.45 27.34 -6.07
N ASN A 346 -8.25 26.27 -5.93
CA ASN A 346 -9.01 25.97 -4.73
C ASN A 346 -9.28 24.46 -4.57
N GLY A 347 -9.64 24.03 -3.35
CA GLY A 347 -10.08 22.65 -3.08
C GLY A 347 -9.01 21.58 -3.27
N VAL A 348 -7.72 21.94 -3.35
CA VAL A 348 -6.62 20.98 -3.41
C VAL A 348 -6.42 20.35 -2.04
N GLN A 349 -6.49 19.04 -2.00
CA GLN A 349 -6.21 18.27 -0.81
C GLN A 349 -4.77 17.73 -0.85
N GLU A 350 -3.91 18.28 -0.04
CA GLU A 350 -2.55 17.78 0.17
C GLU A 350 -2.52 16.83 1.36
N TRP A 351 -1.91 15.67 1.17
CA TRP A 351 -1.83 14.64 2.19
C TRP A 351 -0.41 14.06 2.33
N LYS A 352 -0.10 13.65 3.56
CA LYS A 352 1.10 12.88 3.92
C LYS A 352 0.68 11.71 4.76
N GLY A 353 1.07 10.48 4.38
CA GLY A 353 0.71 9.27 5.10
C GLY A 353 1.87 8.31 5.31
N ALA A 354 1.81 7.58 6.42
CA ALA A 354 2.84 6.65 6.84
C ALA A 354 2.57 5.25 6.30
N ARG A 355 3.39 4.79 5.35
CA ARG A 355 3.39 3.40 4.89
C ARG A 355 4.06 2.53 5.94
N PRO A 356 3.45 1.42 6.40
CA PRO A 356 4.04 0.52 7.39
C PRO A 356 5.07 -0.41 6.72
N MET A 357 6.29 0.09 6.53
CA MET A 357 7.31 -0.60 5.75
C MET A 357 8.12 -1.59 6.59
N LEU A 358 8.20 -2.84 6.13
CA LEU A 358 9.21 -3.79 6.55
C LEU A 358 10.48 -3.61 5.71
N PRO A 359 11.67 -3.79 6.30
CA PRO A 359 12.92 -3.51 5.59
C PRO A 359 13.19 -4.45 4.42
N ASP A 360 12.63 -5.67 4.45
CA ASP A 360 12.77 -6.71 3.43
C ASP A 360 11.63 -6.74 2.40
N GLY A 361 10.48 -6.09 2.69
CA GLY A 361 9.37 -5.87 1.77
C GLY A 361 8.09 -6.65 2.04
N PRO A 362 8.05 -8.00 2.05
CA PRO A 362 6.84 -8.79 2.22
C PRO A 362 6.11 -8.53 3.54
N PRO A 363 4.75 -8.58 3.58
CA PRO A 363 4.00 -8.45 4.83
C PRO A 363 4.21 -9.66 5.75
N VAL A 364 3.76 -9.54 7.00
CA VAL A 364 3.68 -10.66 7.94
C VAL A 364 2.23 -11.09 8.06
N LEU A 365 1.98 -12.34 7.71
CA LEU A 365 0.66 -12.98 7.74
C LEU A 365 0.67 -14.21 8.63
N GLY A 366 -0.39 -14.40 9.43
CA GLY A 366 -0.58 -15.63 10.19
C GLY A 366 -0.32 -15.50 11.68
N ALA A 367 -0.03 -16.63 12.33
CA ALA A 367 0.16 -16.69 13.79
C ALA A 367 1.37 -15.88 14.26
N SER A 368 1.21 -15.17 15.38
CA SER A 368 2.29 -14.37 15.95
C SER A 368 3.26 -15.14 16.85
N GLY A 369 2.95 -16.38 17.21
CA GLY A 369 3.58 -17.13 18.29
C GLY A 369 3.00 -16.82 19.68
N VAL A 370 2.20 -15.77 19.83
CA VAL A 370 1.41 -15.49 21.04
C VAL A 370 0.03 -16.13 20.88
N PRO A 371 -0.43 -16.97 21.83
CA PRO A 371 -1.71 -17.65 21.70
C PRO A 371 -2.88 -16.69 21.44
N GLY A 372 -3.68 -17.01 20.41
CA GLY A 372 -4.85 -16.22 20.00
C GLY A 372 -4.54 -14.90 19.30
N LEU A 373 -3.27 -14.55 19.04
CA LEU A 373 -2.88 -13.36 18.30
C LEU A 373 -2.40 -13.70 16.88
N TRP A 374 -3.08 -13.12 15.89
CA TRP A 374 -2.79 -13.23 14.46
C TRP A 374 -2.28 -11.91 13.91
N LEU A 375 -1.43 -11.97 12.91
CA LEU A 375 -0.82 -10.80 12.27
C LEU A 375 -1.27 -10.67 10.82
N ASN A 376 -1.61 -9.46 10.42
CA ASN A 376 -1.84 -9.04 9.05
C ASN A 376 -1.26 -7.62 8.91
N ILE A 377 0.08 -7.50 8.84
CA ILE A 377 0.82 -6.25 9.05
C ILE A 377 1.97 -6.07 8.07
N GLY A 378 2.46 -4.84 7.92
CA GLY A 378 3.71 -4.57 7.22
C GLY A 378 3.61 -4.54 5.69
N HIS A 379 2.44 -4.24 5.12
CA HIS A 379 2.18 -4.26 3.67
C HIS A 379 2.87 -3.13 2.88
N GLY A 380 3.51 -2.21 3.55
CA GLY A 380 4.29 -1.13 2.93
C GLY A 380 3.52 -0.26 1.96
N ALA A 381 4.11 -0.04 0.79
CA ALA A 381 3.52 0.78 -0.28
C ALA A 381 2.44 0.04 -1.08
N SER A 382 2.40 -1.29 -1.01
CA SER A 382 1.52 -2.14 -1.82
C SER A 382 0.28 -2.63 -1.06
N GLY A 383 -0.04 -2.00 0.08
CA GLY A 383 -1.07 -2.47 1.00
C GLY A 383 -2.42 -2.69 0.33
N TRP A 384 -2.84 -1.83 -0.59
CA TRP A 384 -4.10 -2.06 -1.29
C TRP A 384 -4.02 -3.25 -2.25
N ALA A 385 -3.01 -3.30 -3.11
CA ALA A 385 -2.84 -4.43 -4.04
C ALA A 385 -2.73 -5.80 -3.34
N LEU A 386 -2.33 -5.83 -2.06
CA LEU A 386 -2.17 -7.06 -1.29
C LEU A 386 -3.35 -7.36 -0.34
N SER A 387 -4.28 -6.41 -0.14
CA SER A 387 -5.24 -6.44 0.98
C SER A 387 -6.21 -7.62 0.94
N CYS A 388 -6.84 -7.87 -0.21
CA CYS A 388 -7.87 -8.90 -0.34
C CYS A 388 -7.27 -10.31 -0.18
N GLY A 389 -6.12 -10.55 -0.80
CA GLY A 389 -5.40 -11.83 -0.69
C GLY A 389 -4.88 -12.09 0.72
N SER A 390 -4.25 -11.09 1.37
CA SER A 390 -3.76 -11.25 2.74
C SER A 390 -4.87 -11.45 3.75
N ALA A 391 -6.03 -10.79 3.55
CA ALA A 391 -7.20 -10.97 4.39
C ALA A 391 -7.75 -12.40 4.28
N ARG A 392 -7.91 -12.92 3.05
CA ARG A 392 -8.38 -14.29 2.83
C ARG A 392 -7.42 -15.32 3.42
N VAL A 393 -6.10 -15.15 3.21
CA VAL A 393 -5.07 -16.00 3.81
C VAL A 393 -5.21 -16.07 5.34
N VAL A 394 -5.31 -14.91 6.00
CA VAL A 394 -5.41 -14.88 7.47
C VAL A 394 -6.73 -15.50 7.95
N ALA A 395 -7.84 -15.28 7.24
CA ALA A 395 -9.11 -15.90 7.58
C ALA A 395 -9.07 -17.44 7.40
N ASP A 396 -8.43 -17.95 6.34
CA ASP A 396 -8.25 -19.39 6.16
C ASP A 396 -7.42 -20.00 7.28
N LEU A 397 -6.32 -19.37 7.67
CA LEU A 397 -5.47 -19.83 8.77
C LEU A 397 -6.22 -19.85 10.12
N ILE A 398 -7.04 -18.84 10.42
CA ILE A 398 -7.87 -18.78 11.64
C ILE A 398 -8.92 -19.92 11.64
N ALA A 399 -9.48 -20.22 10.47
CA ALA A 399 -10.44 -21.29 10.30
C ALA A 399 -9.82 -22.69 10.20
N GLY A 400 -8.48 -22.81 10.27
CA GLY A 400 -7.76 -24.07 10.10
C GLY A 400 -7.80 -24.63 8.66
N ARG A 401 -8.09 -23.80 7.68
CA ARG A 401 -8.06 -24.17 6.26
C ARG A 401 -6.67 -23.93 5.66
N ALA A 402 -6.32 -24.72 4.68
CA ALA A 402 -5.10 -24.50 3.90
C ALA A 402 -5.29 -23.26 3.00
N PRO A 403 -4.43 -22.24 3.07
CA PRO A 403 -4.48 -21.10 2.15
C PRO A 403 -4.25 -21.53 0.70
N ALA A 404 -4.84 -20.80 -0.24
CA ALA A 404 -4.73 -21.07 -1.68
C ALA A 404 -3.33 -20.78 -2.26
N ILE A 405 -2.46 -20.14 -1.50
CA ILE A 405 -1.07 -19.82 -1.89
C ILE A 405 -0.08 -20.33 -0.86
N ASP A 406 1.13 -20.64 -1.31
CA ASP A 406 2.24 -20.93 -0.42
C ASP A 406 2.64 -19.70 0.42
N LEU A 407 2.80 -19.87 1.72
CA LEU A 407 3.11 -18.84 2.71
C LEU A 407 4.61 -18.78 3.08
N GLU A 408 5.46 -19.54 2.41
CA GLU A 408 6.90 -19.52 2.71
C GLU A 408 7.43 -18.08 2.68
N GLY A 409 8.05 -17.66 3.78
CA GLY A 409 8.61 -16.33 3.97
C GLY A 409 7.59 -15.20 4.19
N LEU A 410 6.30 -15.50 4.45
CA LEU A 410 5.29 -14.53 4.87
C LEU A 410 4.99 -14.58 6.39
N GLY A 411 5.51 -15.54 7.13
CA GLY A 411 5.39 -15.65 8.58
C GLY A 411 6.30 -14.69 9.35
N VAL A 412 6.05 -14.54 10.65
CA VAL A 412 6.83 -13.68 11.55
C VAL A 412 8.24 -14.21 11.81
N GLU A 413 8.47 -15.50 11.67
CA GLU A 413 9.71 -16.22 11.98
C GLU A 413 10.91 -15.66 11.21
N ARG A 414 10.69 -15.18 9.97
CA ARG A 414 11.76 -14.59 9.15
C ARG A 414 12.35 -13.30 9.75
N LEU A 415 11.62 -12.63 10.64
CA LEU A 415 12.02 -11.36 11.26
C LEU A 415 12.61 -11.52 12.65
N LEU A 416 12.48 -12.71 13.25
CA LEU A 416 12.94 -13.01 14.61
C LEU A 416 14.37 -13.57 14.64
N ARG A 417 14.99 -13.74 13.45
CA ARG A 417 16.36 -14.24 13.27
C ARG A 417 17.42 -13.15 13.37
#